data_64a7a5f979efcf8e08d586f7d5fb8fee
#
_entry.id   64a7a5f979efcf8e08d586f7d5fb8fee
#
_cell.length_a   1.000
_cell.length_b   1.000
_cell.length_c   1.000
_cell.angle_alpha   90.00
_cell.angle_beta   90.00
_cell.angle_gamma   90.00
#
_symmetry.space_group_name_H-M   'P 1'
#
loop_
_entity.id
_entity.type
_entity.pdbx_description
1 polymer ?
#
loop_
_entity_poly.entity_id
_entity_poly.type
_entity_poly.pdbx_seq_one_letter_code
_entity_poly.pdbx_strand_id
1 'polypeptide(L)'
;MEIIIKALKKTFGDKTAVDIPDLTIHSGELLGLVGNNGAGKSTLFRLILDLIKADTGTVRMKGARSNGQGAGEHQQTPTNLLPLAPCPSPLEFDLNVATTEDWKDWTGAFVDESFLIDYLTPDEYFQFIARLTDTSDEQLQEFLARFQHFMADELAGQKKLIRTLSAGNKQKVGIMAAMLLHPQVLILDEPFNFLDPSSQNAIKHLLKKYNEETGATILVSSHNLQHTVDISSRIVLLEHGQVIKDIDNREHQAQSILENYFEIDD
;
A
#
# COMPACT_ATOMS: atom_id res chain seq x y z
N MET A 1 11.02 -0.14 -3.39
CA MET A 1 10.82 1.17 -4.06
C MET A 1 10.75 2.25 -2.99
N GLU A 2 11.47 3.37 -3.17
CA GLU A 2 11.52 4.51 -2.25
C GLU A 2 10.52 5.59 -2.67
N ILE A 3 9.87 6.26 -1.70
CA ILE A 3 8.95 7.39 -1.96
C ILE A 3 9.55 8.65 -1.33
N ILE A 4 9.72 9.69 -2.12
CA ILE A 4 10.31 10.97 -1.70
C ILE A 4 9.29 12.07 -1.86
N ILE A 5 8.96 12.73 -0.75
CA ILE A 5 8.01 13.84 -0.66
C ILE A 5 8.80 15.12 -0.34
N LYS A 6 8.63 16.17 -1.14
CA LYS A 6 9.30 17.45 -0.96
C LYS A 6 8.34 18.62 -1.07
N ALA A 7 8.32 19.48 -0.04
CA ALA A 7 7.52 20.70 0.05
C ALA A 7 6.04 20.50 -0.34
N LEU A 8 5.49 19.31 0.01
CA LEU A 8 4.16 18.89 -0.38
C LEU A 8 3.10 19.63 0.43
N LYS A 9 2.22 20.36 -0.26
CA LYS A 9 1.14 21.08 0.37
C LYS A 9 -0.19 20.86 -0.34
N LYS A 10 -1.25 20.71 0.46
CA LYS A 10 -2.62 20.64 0.01
C LYS A 10 -3.56 21.37 0.95
N THR A 11 -4.38 22.26 0.38
CA THR A 11 -5.37 23.06 1.10
C THR A 11 -6.75 22.84 0.49
N PHE A 12 -7.77 22.76 1.31
CA PHE A 12 -9.18 22.72 0.92
C PHE A 12 -9.89 23.92 1.55
N GLY A 13 -10.27 24.90 0.74
CA GLY A 13 -10.75 26.20 1.24
C GLY A 13 -9.69 26.85 2.12
N ASP A 14 -10.06 27.17 3.37
CA ASP A 14 -9.13 27.79 4.34
C ASP A 14 -8.34 26.77 5.17
N LYS A 15 -8.62 25.45 5.01
CA LYS A 15 -7.99 24.40 5.80
C LYS A 15 -6.83 23.77 5.06
N THR A 16 -5.60 23.91 5.58
CA THR A 16 -4.46 23.11 5.13
C THR A 16 -4.61 21.67 5.64
N ALA A 17 -4.68 20.72 4.71
CA ALA A 17 -4.87 19.31 5.01
C ALA A 17 -3.54 18.53 5.04
N VAL A 18 -2.52 18.99 4.27
CA VAL A 18 -1.16 18.46 4.26
C VAL A 18 -0.20 19.61 4.06
N ASP A 19 0.88 19.67 4.87
CA ASP A 19 1.99 20.60 4.75
C ASP A 19 3.26 19.88 5.25
N ILE A 20 3.90 19.14 4.35
CA ILE A 20 5.06 18.29 4.66
C ILE A 20 6.27 18.81 3.88
N PRO A 21 7.23 19.45 4.58
CA PRO A 21 8.44 19.97 3.95
C PRO A 21 9.31 18.88 3.32
N ASP A 22 9.49 17.79 4.04
CA ASP A 22 10.30 16.63 3.64
C ASP A 22 9.83 15.38 4.34
N LEU A 23 9.65 14.30 3.58
CA LEU A 23 9.44 12.95 4.10
C LEU A 23 9.94 11.95 3.07
N THR A 24 10.87 11.10 3.48
CA THR A 24 11.35 9.99 2.66
C THR A 24 10.94 8.66 3.28
N ILE A 25 10.32 7.80 2.50
CA ILE A 25 9.93 6.43 2.90
C ILE A 25 10.86 5.49 2.13
N HIS A 26 11.73 4.79 2.86
CA HIS A 26 12.77 4.00 2.23
C HIS A 26 12.22 2.67 1.66
N SER A 27 12.94 2.13 0.68
CA SER A 27 12.58 0.85 0.08
C SER A 27 12.53 -0.26 1.13
N GLY A 28 11.45 -1.06 1.11
CA GLY A 28 11.27 -2.18 2.03
C GLY A 28 10.79 -1.79 3.43
N GLU A 29 10.53 -0.51 3.71
CA GLU A 29 9.93 -0.11 4.98
C GLU A 29 8.46 -0.53 5.07
N LEU A 30 8.05 -0.95 6.26
CA LEU A 30 6.65 -1.00 6.66
C LEU A 30 6.39 0.21 7.54
N LEU A 31 5.82 1.27 6.93
CA LEU A 31 5.54 2.54 7.57
C LEU A 31 4.12 2.58 8.13
N GLY A 32 3.99 2.87 9.41
CA GLY A 32 2.72 3.22 10.07
C GLY A 32 2.49 4.73 10.07
N LEU A 33 1.41 5.19 9.44
CA LEU A 33 0.98 6.59 9.49
C LEU A 33 -0.14 6.72 10.52
N VAL A 34 0.15 7.35 11.65
CA VAL A 34 -0.80 7.50 12.76
C VAL A 34 -1.22 8.95 12.92
N GLY A 35 -2.36 9.18 13.57
CA GLY A 35 -2.90 10.50 13.87
C GLY A 35 -4.42 10.48 13.97
N ASN A 36 -4.98 11.48 14.61
CA ASN A 36 -6.41 11.62 14.82
C ASN A 36 -7.20 11.73 13.50
N ASN A 37 -8.52 11.58 13.58
CA ASN A 37 -9.40 11.83 12.43
C ASN A 37 -9.24 13.29 11.96
N GLY A 38 -9.02 13.47 10.65
CA GLY A 38 -8.75 14.78 10.07
C GLY A 38 -7.29 15.26 10.16
N ALA A 39 -6.35 14.44 10.64
CA ALA A 39 -4.92 14.75 10.68
C ALA A 39 -4.26 14.90 9.30
N GLY A 40 -4.91 14.39 8.22
CA GLY A 40 -4.39 14.47 6.85
C GLY A 40 -3.91 13.15 6.27
N LYS A 41 -4.03 12.01 6.97
CA LYS A 41 -3.53 10.68 6.55
C LYS A 41 -4.05 10.26 5.17
N SER A 42 -5.37 10.19 5.00
CA SER A 42 -5.98 9.83 3.71
C SER A 42 -5.68 10.84 2.61
N THR A 43 -5.55 12.13 2.97
CA THR A 43 -5.16 13.17 2.02
C THR A 43 -3.73 12.95 1.53
N LEU A 44 -2.81 12.61 2.43
CA LEU A 44 -1.43 12.28 2.07
C LEU A 44 -1.36 11.07 1.14
N PHE A 45 -2.10 9.99 1.45
CA PHE A 45 -2.14 8.81 0.58
C PHE A 45 -2.72 9.12 -0.81
N ARG A 46 -3.79 9.94 -0.88
CA ARG A 46 -4.35 10.38 -2.16
C ARG A 46 -3.39 11.26 -2.96
N LEU A 47 -2.54 12.04 -2.30
CA LEU A 47 -1.48 12.83 -2.96
C LEU A 47 -0.36 11.93 -3.49
N ILE A 48 0.05 10.92 -2.72
CA ILE A 48 1.06 9.94 -3.15
C ILE A 48 0.58 9.15 -4.37
N LEU A 49 -0.72 8.84 -4.43
CA LEU A 49 -1.37 8.11 -5.52
C LEU A 49 -1.85 9.00 -6.68
N ASP A 50 -1.52 10.29 -6.67
CA ASP A 50 -1.98 11.30 -7.65
C ASP A 50 -3.51 11.29 -7.88
N LEU A 51 -4.29 10.85 -6.90
CA LEU A 51 -5.75 10.88 -6.93
C LEU A 51 -6.30 12.29 -6.71
N ILE A 52 -5.52 13.15 -6.09
CA ILE A 52 -5.75 14.57 -5.94
C ILE A 52 -4.45 15.33 -6.21
N LYS A 53 -4.56 16.51 -6.81
CA LYS A 53 -3.39 17.34 -7.13
C LYS A 53 -2.91 18.11 -5.91
N ALA A 54 -1.61 18.11 -5.68
CA ALA A 54 -0.96 18.99 -4.72
C ALA A 54 -1.07 20.46 -5.17
N ASP A 55 -1.13 21.39 -4.23
CA ASP A 55 -1.07 22.81 -4.51
C ASP A 55 0.39 23.23 -4.77
N THR A 56 1.33 22.63 -4.03
CA THR A 56 2.78 22.78 -4.23
C THR A 56 3.50 21.48 -3.86
N GLY A 57 4.78 21.40 -4.24
CA GLY A 57 5.65 20.29 -3.92
C GLY A 57 5.56 19.12 -4.90
N THR A 58 6.24 18.04 -4.56
CA THR A 58 6.34 16.86 -5.43
C THR A 58 6.36 15.57 -4.62
N VAL A 59 5.82 14.52 -5.22
CA VAL A 59 6.01 13.13 -4.80
C VAL A 59 6.76 12.41 -5.90
N ARG A 60 7.85 11.74 -5.53
CA ARG A 60 8.68 10.98 -6.47
C ARG A 60 8.84 9.55 -5.97
N MET A 61 8.80 8.60 -6.89
CA MET A 61 9.08 7.19 -6.62
C MET A 61 10.37 6.79 -7.30
N LYS A 62 11.31 6.24 -6.52
CA LYS A 62 12.60 5.76 -7.00
C LYS A 62 12.74 4.27 -6.79
N GLY A 63 13.34 3.61 -7.76
CA GLY A 63 13.61 2.19 -7.71
C GLY A 63 14.63 1.75 -8.74
N ALA A 64 14.88 0.44 -8.79
CA ALA A 64 15.72 -0.16 -9.80
C ALA A 64 14.96 -1.31 -10.47
N ARG A 65 15.01 -1.42 -11.80
CA ARG A 65 14.52 -2.59 -12.53
C ARG A 65 15.62 -3.64 -12.58
N SER A 66 15.37 -4.82 -12.06
CA SER A 66 16.15 -5.99 -12.47
C SER A 66 15.76 -6.34 -13.90
N ASN A 67 16.76 -6.49 -14.81
CA ASN A 67 16.52 -6.91 -16.19
C ASN A 67 15.87 -8.31 -16.23
N GLY A 68 14.53 -8.36 -16.21
CA GLY A 68 13.75 -9.59 -16.20
C GLY A 68 12.25 -9.39 -15.94
N GLN A 69 11.82 -8.22 -15.46
CA GLN A 69 10.41 -7.88 -15.26
C GLN A 69 10.07 -6.66 -16.12
N GLY A 70 9.90 -6.87 -17.40
CA GLY A 70 9.46 -5.85 -18.36
C GLY A 70 8.25 -6.36 -19.10
N ALA A 71 7.29 -5.47 -19.32
CA ALA A 71 6.09 -5.62 -20.09
C ALA A 71 6.18 -6.65 -21.23
N GLY A 72 5.12 -7.46 -21.35
CA GLY A 72 4.97 -8.54 -22.33
C GLY A 72 5.59 -8.31 -23.70
N GLU A 73 6.73 -8.93 -23.92
CA GLU A 73 7.16 -9.32 -25.25
C GLU A 73 7.62 -10.78 -25.20
N HIS A 74 6.87 -11.63 -25.88
CA HIS A 74 7.27 -12.99 -26.20
C HIS A 74 8.62 -12.99 -26.93
N GLN A 75 9.71 -13.32 -26.23
CA GLN A 75 10.93 -13.72 -26.89
C GLN A 75 11.33 -15.13 -26.46
N GLN A 76 11.19 -16.03 -27.42
CA GLN A 76 11.72 -17.39 -27.39
C GLN A 76 13.25 -17.32 -27.17
N THR A 77 13.72 -18.00 -26.15
CA THR A 77 15.15 -18.19 -25.88
C THR A 77 15.79 -19.07 -26.96
N PRO A 78 16.78 -18.60 -27.70
CA PRO A 78 17.69 -19.48 -28.41
C PRO A 78 18.79 -19.95 -27.45
N THR A 79 18.86 -21.25 -27.24
CA THR A 79 19.95 -21.92 -26.59
C THR A 79 21.22 -21.78 -27.46
N ASN A 80 22.12 -20.84 -27.10
CA ASN A 80 23.53 -20.93 -27.50
C ASN A 80 24.40 -20.19 -26.48
N LEU A 81 25.26 -20.96 -25.82
CA LEU A 81 26.27 -20.52 -24.86
C LEU A 81 27.32 -19.64 -25.58
N LEU A 82 27.35 -18.36 -25.21
CA LEU A 82 28.51 -17.48 -25.40
C LEU A 82 28.83 -16.78 -24.08
N PRO A 83 30.10 -16.33 -23.86
CA PRO A 83 30.63 -16.01 -22.53
C PRO A 83 29.91 -14.82 -21.89
N LEU A 84 29.76 -14.90 -20.55
CA LEU A 84 29.14 -13.92 -19.68
C LEU A 84 29.57 -12.48 -20.02
N ALA A 85 28.70 -11.74 -20.68
CA ALA A 85 28.74 -10.30 -20.61
C ALA A 85 28.46 -9.87 -19.15
N PRO A 86 29.12 -8.82 -18.62
CA PRO A 86 28.81 -8.31 -17.29
C PRO A 86 27.31 -8.01 -17.23
N CYS A 87 26.65 -8.51 -16.18
CA CYS A 87 25.24 -8.27 -15.91
C CYS A 87 24.99 -6.75 -16.02
N PRO A 88 24.13 -6.27 -16.94
CA PRO A 88 23.86 -4.84 -17.03
C PRO A 88 23.37 -4.35 -15.68
N SER A 89 23.93 -3.23 -15.20
CA SER A 89 23.50 -2.59 -13.97
C SER A 89 21.98 -2.40 -13.97
N PRO A 90 21.29 -2.63 -12.85
CA PRO A 90 19.85 -2.41 -12.79
C PRO A 90 19.54 -0.99 -13.25
N LEU A 91 18.54 -0.86 -14.14
CA LEU A 91 18.09 0.45 -14.62
C LEU A 91 17.39 1.18 -13.45
N GLU A 92 18.08 2.16 -12.90
CA GLU A 92 17.48 3.05 -11.90
C GLU A 92 16.45 3.96 -12.57
N PHE A 93 15.34 4.19 -11.89
CA PHE A 93 14.34 5.15 -12.31
C PHE A 93 13.96 6.10 -11.17
N ASP A 94 13.52 7.30 -11.53
CA ASP A 94 13.10 8.34 -10.61
C ASP A 94 11.88 9.05 -11.22
N LEU A 95 10.68 8.63 -10.81
CA LEU A 95 9.40 9.01 -11.40
C LEU A 95 8.71 10.06 -10.54
N ASN A 96 8.26 11.16 -11.16
CA ASN A 96 7.34 12.09 -10.51
C ASN A 96 5.91 11.61 -10.77
N VAL A 97 5.17 11.28 -9.70
CA VAL A 97 3.82 10.70 -9.79
C VAL A 97 2.82 11.60 -10.54
N ALA A 98 3.03 12.91 -10.52
CA ALA A 98 2.15 13.88 -11.19
C ALA A 98 2.39 14.00 -12.72
N THR A 99 3.47 13.43 -13.26
CA THR A 99 3.87 13.61 -14.66
C THR A 99 3.99 12.33 -15.47
N THR A 100 3.96 11.16 -14.83
CA THR A 100 4.00 9.84 -15.46
C THR A 100 3.07 8.88 -14.74
N GLU A 101 2.59 7.87 -15.43
CA GLU A 101 1.75 6.81 -14.87
C GLU A 101 2.51 5.50 -14.62
N ASP A 102 3.78 5.42 -15.01
CA ASP A 102 4.59 4.20 -14.93
C ASP A 102 4.70 3.62 -13.52
N TRP A 103 4.61 4.47 -12.48
CA TRP A 103 4.63 4.04 -11.09
C TRP A 103 3.43 3.16 -10.69
N LYS A 104 2.32 3.25 -11.43
CA LYS A 104 1.10 2.47 -11.17
C LYS A 104 1.33 0.97 -11.34
N ASP A 105 2.22 0.56 -12.24
CA ASP A 105 2.56 -0.84 -12.52
C ASP A 105 3.15 -1.56 -11.29
N TRP A 106 3.69 -0.79 -10.32
CA TRP A 106 4.33 -1.34 -9.12
C TRP A 106 3.61 -0.99 -7.83
N THR A 107 2.46 -0.29 -7.94
CA THR A 107 1.75 0.23 -6.78
C THR A 107 0.37 -0.40 -6.66
N GLY A 108 0.12 -1.07 -5.53
CA GLY A 108 -1.21 -1.50 -5.12
C GLY A 108 -1.74 -0.57 -4.04
N ALA A 109 -3.03 -0.24 -4.10
CA ALA A 109 -3.62 0.65 -3.11
C ALA A 109 -5.08 0.29 -2.82
N PHE A 110 -5.47 0.48 -1.57
CA PHE A 110 -6.87 0.50 -1.16
C PHE A 110 -7.05 1.62 -0.14
N VAL A 111 -7.71 2.69 -0.57
CA VAL A 111 -7.93 3.90 0.24
C VAL A 111 -9.35 3.97 0.77
N ASP A 112 -10.32 3.59 -0.05
CA ASP A 112 -11.74 3.54 0.34
C ASP A 112 -12.55 2.64 -0.60
N GLU A 113 -13.85 2.47 -0.29
CA GLU A 113 -14.75 1.60 -1.06
C GLU A 113 -14.92 2.02 -2.54
N SER A 114 -14.55 3.25 -2.93
CA SER A 114 -14.64 3.70 -4.33
C SER A 114 -13.66 2.98 -5.26
N PHE A 115 -12.68 2.27 -4.72
CA PHE A 115 -11.79 1.38 -5.46
C PHE A 115 -12.46 0.07 -5.88
N LEU A 116 -13.63 -0.25 -5.33
CA LEU A 116 -14.35 -1.49 -5.62
C LEU A 116 -15.35 -1.29 -6.77
N ILE A 117 -15.54 -2.35 -7.56
CA ILE A 117 -16.58 -2.37 -8.60
C ILE A 117 -17.82 -3.04 -8.01
N ASP A 118 -18.75 -2.24 -7.57
CA ASP A 118 -19.95 -2.62 -6.81
C ASP A 118 -20.84 -3.69 -7.46
N TYR A 119 -20.83 -3.78 -8.79
CA TYR A 119 -21.71 -4.65 -9.58
C TYR A 119 -21.07 -5.99 -9.96
N LEU A 120 -19.86 -6.27 -9.47
CA LEU A 120 -19.20 -7.56 -9.60
C LEU A 120 -19.33 -8.36 -8.30
N THR A 121 -19.23 -9.68 -8.41
CA THR A 121 -18.92 -10.53 -7.27
C THR A 121 -17.43 -10.44 -6.93
N PRO A 122 -16.97 -10.82 -5.73
CA PRO A 122 -15.54 -10.86 -5.41
C PRO A 122 -14.72 -11.66 -6.42
N ASP A 123 -15.19 -12.82 -6.83
CA ASP A 123 -14.49 -13.69 -7.78
C ASP A 123 -14.37 -13.01 -9.16
N GLU A 124 -15.44 -12.39 -9.66
CA GLU A 124 -15.42 -11.62 -10.92
C GLU A 124 -14.49 -10.42 -10.82
N TYR A 125 -14.42 -9.75 -9.67
CA TYR A 125 -13.54 -8.62 -9.44
C TYR A 125 -12.07 -9.04 -9.45
N PHE A 126 -11.71 -10.12 -8.74
CA PHE A 126 -10.35 -10.65 -8.77
C PHE A 126 -9.95 -11.13 -10.18
N GLN A 127 -10.84 -11.81 -10.90
CA GLN A 127 -10.61 -12.20 -12.28
C GLN A 127 -10.42 -10.99 -13.21
N PHE A 128 -11.20 -9.92 -13.00
CA PHE A 128 -11.06 -8.68 -13.76
C PHE A 128 -9.66 -8.06 -13.55
N ILE A 129 -9.22 -7.94 -12.31
CA ILE A 129 -7.87 -7.41 -11.99
C ILE A 129 -6.78 -8.33 -12.57
N ALA A 130 -6.90 -9.64 -12.38
CA ALA A 130 -5.93 -10.60 -12.90
C ALA A 130 -5.75 -10.48 -14.42
N ARG A 131 -6.84 -10.27 -15.17
CA ARG A 131 -6.78 -10.05 -16.62
C ARG A 131 -6.11 -8.74 -17.04
N LEU A 132 -6.23 -7.68 -16.22
CA LEU A 132 -5.55 -6.41 -16.48
C LEU A 132 -4.03 -6.50 -16.31
N THR A 133 -3.55 -7.53 -15.65
CA THR A 133 -2.15 -7.71 -15.24
C THR A 133 -1.52 -8.98 -15.78
N ASP A 134 -2.15 -9.58 -16.79
CA ASP A 134 -1.71 -10.83 -17.42
C ASP A 134 -1.42 -11.97 -16.41
N THR A 135 -2.10 -11.92 -15.25
CA THR A 135 -2.02 -12.97 -14.22
C THR A 135 -2.84 -14.17 -14.67
N SER A 136 -2.23 -15.36 -14.72
CA SER A 136 -2.95 -16.57 -15.14
C SER A 136 -3.97 -17.04 -14.10
N ASP A 137 -4.92 -17.88 -14.51
CA ASP A 137 -5.92 -18.43 -13.59
C ASP A 137 -5.27 -19.27 -12.48
N GLU A 138 -4.17 -19.98 -12.77
CA GLU A 138 -3.41 -20.75 -11.78
C GLU A 138 -2.76 -19.83 -10.74
N GLN A 139 -2.14 -18.74 -11.19
CA GLN A 139 -1.54 -17.72 -10.31
C GLN A 139 -2.61 -17.06 -9.43
N LEU A 140 -3.78 -16.73 -10.01
CA LEU A 140 -4.89 -16.20 -9.24
C LEU A 140 -5.36 -17.18 -8.16
N GLN A 141 -5.51 -18.46 -8.49
CA GLN A 141 -5.92 -19.49 -7.51
C GLN A 141 -4.86 -19.67 -6.40
N GLU A 142 -3.58 -19.64 -6.75
CA GLU A 142 -2.49 -19.70 -5.77
C GLU A 142 -2.52 -18.47 -4.84
N PHE A 143 -2.75 -17.28 -5.40
CA PHE A 143 -2.91 -16.05 -4.64
C PHE A 143 -4.09 -16.17 -3.67
N LEU A 144 -5.28 -16.55 -4.14
CA LEU A 144 -6.47 -16.67 -3.30
C LEU A 144 -6.30 -17.72 -2.18
N ALA A 145 -5.57 -18.80 -2.46
CA ALA A 145 -5.27 -19.82 -1.45
C ALA A 145 -4.46 -19.26 -0.26
N ARG A 146 -3.56 -18.29 -0.49
CA ARG A 146 -2.81 -17.62 0.60
C ARG A 146 -3.72 -16.81 1.52
N PHE A 147 -4.85 -16.33 1.01
CA PHE A 147 -5.82 -15.52 1.76
C PHE A 147 -6.99 -16.34 2.33
N GLN A 148 -6.99 -17.68 2.18
CA GLN A 148 -8.12 -18.51 2.59
C GLN A 148 -8.54 -18.26 4.04
N HIS A 149 -7.58 -18.15 4.96
CA HIS A 149 -7.87 -17.86 6.37
C HIS A 149 -8.39 -16.42 6.60
N PHE A 150 -7.93 -15.44 5.83
CA PHE A 150 -8.40 -14.06 5.89
C PHE A 150 -9.79 -13.88 5.26
N MET A 151 -10.07 -14.60 4.18
CA MET A 151 -11.40 -14.61 3.55
C MET A 151 -12.47 -15.22 4.44
N ALA A 152 -12.10 -16.16 5.32
CA ALA A 152 -13.02 -17.06 5.98
C ALA A 152 -14.01 -17.70 4.97
N ASP A 153 -15.01 -18.46 5.44
CA ASP A 153 -16.01 -19.07 4.54
C ASP A 153 -17.01 -18.05 3.94
N GLU A 154 -16.83 -16.77 4.23
CA GLU A 154 -17.79 -15.72 3.88
C GLU A 154 -17.60 -15.09 2.50
N LEU A 155 -16.43 -15.22 1.86
CA LEU A 155 -16.11 -14.58 0.58
C LEU A 155 -15.93 -15.58 -0.57
N ALA A 156 -15.38 -16.75 -0.31
CA ALA A 156 -15.09 -17.74 -1.35
C ALA A 156 -16.37 -18.32 -1.97
N GLY A 157 -16.48 -18.24 -3.29
CA GLY A 157 -17.60 -18.86 -4.05
C GLY A 157 -18.97 -18.18 -3.84
N GLN A 158 -19.03 -17.01 -3.21
CA GLN A 158 -20.28 -16.29 -3.01
C GLN A 158 -20.73 -15.56 -4.27
N LYS A 159 -21.99 -15.82 -4.68
CA LYS A 159 -22.64 -15.13 -5.81
C LYS A 159 -23.21 -13.75 -5.43
N LYS A 160 -22.80 -13.19 -4.30
CA LYS A 160 -23.25 -11.87 -3.85
C LYS A 160 -22.43 -10.76 -4.50
N LEU A 161 -23.08 -9.71 -4.95
CA LEU A 161 -22.41 -8.52 -5.48
C LEU A 161 -21.67 -7.77 -4.36
N ILE A 162 -20.53 -7.18 -4.67
CA ILE A 162 -19.70 -6.41 -3.72
C ILE A 162 -20.52 -5.37 -2.97
N ARG A 163 -21.44 -4.64 -3.63
CA ARG A 163 -22.33 -3.65 -3.00
C ARG A 163 -23.19 -4.21 -1.85
N THR A 164 -23.44 -5.53 -1.85
CA THR A 164 -24.30 -6.17 -0.83
C THR A 164 -23.50 -6.82 0.30
N LEU A 165 -22.18 -6.77 0.24
CA LEU A 165 -21.30 -7.29 1.28
C LEU A 165 -21.32 -6.39 2.52
N SER A 166 -20.97 -6.94 3.68
CA SER A 166 -20.68 -6.19 4.88
C SER A 166 -19.44 -5.28 4.66
N ALA A 167 -19.33 -4.19 5.43
CA ALA A 167 -18.17 -3.30 5.35
C ALA A 167 -16.85 -4.08 5.57
N GLY A 168 -16.81 -5.03 6.52
CA GLY A 168 -15.63 -5.89 6.73
C GLY A 168 -15.29 -6.76 5.52
N ASN A 169 -16.28 -7.32 4.84
CA ASN A 169 -16.04 -8.12 3.64
C ASN A 169 -15.60 -7.27 2.44
N LYS A 170 -16.14 -6.06 2.27
CA LYS A 170 -15.65 -5.09 1.29
C LYS A 170 -14.19 -4.71 1.58
N GLN A 171 -13.86 -4.49 2.85
CA GLN A 171 -12.50 -4.21 3.30
C GLN A 171 -11.54 -5.35 2.91
N LYS A 172 -11.92 -6.60 3.18
CA LYS A 172 -11.14 -7.78 2.79
C LYS A 172 -10.91 -7.85 1.28
N VAL A 173 -11.97 -7.67 0.48
CA VAL A 173 -11.87 -7.66 -0.99
C VAL A 173 -10.93 -6.57 -1.48
N GLY A 174 -11.03 -5.34 -0.97
CA GLY A 174 -10.18 -4.22 -1.37
C GLY A 174 -8.71 -4.43 -1.06
N ILE A 175 -8.41 -4.93 0.15
CA ILE A 175 -7.02 -5.24 0.54
C ILE A 175 -6.43 -6.34 -0.35
N MET A 176 -7.19 -7.42 -0.58
CA MET A 176 -6.73 -8.52 -1.44
C MET A 176 -6.50 -8.05 -2.88
N ALA A 177 -7.41 -7.24 -3.41
CA ALA A 177 -7.27 -6.65 -4.75
C ALA A 177 -6.01 -5.79 -4.88
N ALA A 178 -5.71 -4.95 -3.86
CA ALA A 178 -4.50 -4.14 -3.84
C ALA A 178 -3.21 -4.99 -3.81
N MET A 179 -3.25 -6.20 -3.25
CA MET A 179 -2.10 -7.10 -3.16
C MET A 179 -1.96 -8.07 -4.35
N LEU A 180 -3.01 -8.23 -5.17
CA LEU A 180 -3.04 -9.22 -6.25
C LEU A 180 -1.93 -9.01 -7.29
N LEU A 181 -1.54 -7.75 -7.51
CA LEU A 181 -0.50 -7.37 -8.47
C LEU A 181 0.93 -7.60 -7.98
N HIS A 182 1.09 -8.17 -6.81
CA HIS A 182 2.40 -8.28 -6.15
C HIS A 182 3.18 -6.96 -6.13
N PRO A 183 2.55 -5.85 -5.65
CA PRO A 183 3.11 -4.52 -5.77
C PRO A 183 4.42 -4.36 -4.99
N GLN A 184 5.33 -3.52 -5.52
CA GLN A 184 6.53 -3.10 -4.78
C GLN A 184 6.22 -1.97 -3.78
N VAL A 185 5.11 -1.24 -3.98
CA VAL A 185 4.56 -0.27 -3.04
C VAL A 185 3.11 -0.65 -2.76
N LEU A 186 2.77 -0.85 -1.50
CA LEU A 186 1.41 -1.14 -1.06
C LEU A 186 0.92 -0.04 -0.11
N ILE A 187 -0.21 0.60 -0.45
CA ILE A 187 -0.79 1.68 0.35
C ILE A 187 -2.19 1.30 0.80
N LEU A 188 -2.39 1.22 2.12
CA LEU A 188 -3.64 0.81 2.73
C LEU A 188 -4.10 1.86 3.75
N ASP A 189 -5.26 2.48 3.49
CA ASP A 189 -5.85 3.46 4.41
C ASP A 189 -6.82 2.76 5.36
N GLU A 190 -6.54 2.84 6.66
CA GLU A 190 -7.33 2.25 7.74
C GLU A 190 -7.71 0.76 7.50
N PRO A 191 -6.77 -0.14 7.14
CA PRO A 191 -7.08 -1.51 6.70
C PRO A 191 -7.67 -2.40 7.81
N PHE A 192 -7.58 -1.99 9.06
CA PHE A 192 -8.09 -2.76 10.21
C PHE A 192 -9.54 -2.43 10.56
N ASN A 193 -10.10 -1.36 9.96
CA ASN A 193 -11.47 -0.95 10.22
C ASN A 193 -12.46 -2.00 9.73
N PHE A 194 -13.56 -2.15 10.45
CA PHE A 194 -14.67 -3.08 10.15
C PHE A 194 -14.30 -4.56 10.18
N LEU A 195 -13.05 -4.91 10.49
CA LEU A 195 -12.59 -6.29 10.63
C LEU A 195 -12.78 -6.78 12.06
N ASP A 196 -13.18 -8.03 12.20
CA ASP A 196 -13.16 -8.73 13.48
C ASP A 196 -11.71 -8.98 13.96
N PRO A 197 -11.48 -9.23 15.28
CA PRO A 197 -10.14 -9.39 15.82
C PRO A 197 -9.31 -10.49 15.14
N SER A 198 -9.93 -11.58 14.69
CA SER A 198 -9.24 -12.66 13.97
C SER A 198 -8.75 -12.20 12.62
N SER A 199 -9.61 -11.50 11.86
CA SER A 199 -9.26 -10.91 10.57
C SER A 199 -8.20 -9.80 10.69
N GLN A 200 -8.25 -8.98 11.76
CA GLN A 200 -7.21 -7.99 12.05
C GLN A 200 -5.85 -8.65 12.27
N ASN A 201 -5.79 -9.73 13.04
CA ASN A 201 -4.55 -10.46 13.26
C ASN A 201 -4.05 -11.15 11.99
N ALA A 202 -4.97 -11.72 11.20
CA ALA A 202 -4.61 -12.35 9.93
C ALA A 202 -3.97 -11.35 8.95
N ILE A 203 -4.56 -10.15 8.77
CA ILE A 203 -3.99 -9.15 7.87
C ILE A 203 -2.67 -8.59 8.38
N LYS A 204 -2.49 -8.37 9.70
CA LYS A 204 -1.21 -7.99 10.29
C LYS A 204 -0.11 -9.00 9.91
N HIS A 205 -0.40 -10.28 10.06
CA HIS A 205 0.54 -11.34 9.73
C HIS A 205 0.85 -11.40 8.23
N LEU A 206 -0.18 -11.28 7.38
CA LEU A 206 -0.03 -11.24 5.93
C LEU A 206 0.84 -10.06 5.45
N LEU A 207 0.64 -8.86 6.00
CA LEU A 207 1.43 -7.68 5.63
C LEU A 207 2.89 -7.81 6.04
N LYS A 208 3.17 -8.29 7.26
CA LYS A 208 4.55 -8.57 7.70
C LYS A 208 5.22 -9.59 6.79
N LYS A 209 4.56 -10.72 6.58
CA LYS A 209 5.08 -11.80 5.72
C LYS A 209 5.32 -11.30 4.30
N TYR A 210 4.40 -10.52 3.74
CA TYR A 210 4.55 -9.95 2.41
C TYR A 210 5.75 -9.00 2.32
N ASN A 211 5.94 -8.12 3.30
CA ASN A 211 7.10 -7.25 3.37
C ASN A 211 8.42 -8.03 3.48
N GLU A 212 8.47 -9.04 4.35
CA GLU A 212 9.65 -9.90 4.56
C GLU A 212 10.02 -10.71 3.30
N GLU A 213 9.01 -11.29 2.61
CA GLU A 213 9.24 -12.16 1.44
C GLU A 213 9.60 -11.37 0.17
N THR A 214 9.04 -10.16 0.00
CA THR A 214 9.15 -9.39 -1.26
C THR A 214 10.02 -8.15 -1.16
N GLY A 215 10.29 -7.66 0.04
CA GLY A 215 10.94 -6.37 0.25
C GLY A 215 10.05 -5.18 -0.21
N ALA A 216 8.74 -5.39 -0.33
CA ALA A 216 7.82 -4.33 -0.72
C ALA A 216 7.77 -3.21 0.34
N THR A 217 7.67 -1.97 -0.11
CA THR A 217 7.42 -0.82 0.75
C THR A 217 5.93 -0.76 1.06
N ILE A 218 5.54 -0.80 2.33
CA ILE A 218 4.14 -0.84 2.74
C ILE A 218 3.82 0.39 3.60
N LEU A 219 2.78 1.12 3.24
CA LEU A 219 2.24 2.24 3.99
C LEU A 219 0.87 1.86 4.53
N VAL A 220 0.71 1.95 5.83
CA VAL A 220 -0.56 1.66 6.51
C VAL A 220 -0.95 2.84 7.37
N SER A 221 -2.15 3.38 7.20
CA SER A 221 -2.69 4.35 8.14
C SER A 221 -3.52 3.67 9.22
N SER A 222 -3.55 4.25 10.40
CA SER A 222 -4.55 3.92 11.43
C SER A 222 -4.75 5.08 12.42
N HIS A 223 -5.95 5.20 12.93
CA HIS A 223 -6.23 6.01 14.12
C HIS A 223 -6.04 5.21 15.41
N ASN A 224 -5.93 3.88 15.33
CA ASN A 224 -5.58 3.02 16.45
C ASN A 224 -4.08 2.70 16.41
N LEU A 225 -3.35 3.25 17.38
CA LEU A 225 -1.91 3.10 17.52
C LEU A 225 -1.46 1.65 17.58
N GLN A 226 -2.17 0.81 18.34
CA GLN A 226 -1.76 -0.57 18.58
C GLN A 226 -1.62 -1.36 17.28
N HIS A 227 -2.54 -1.15 16.32
CA HIS A 227 -2.47 -1.88 15.06
C HIS A 227 -1.22 -1.54 14.24
N THR A 228 -0.84 -0.26 14.21
CA THR A 228 0.33 0.20 13.47
C THR A 228 1.63 -0.12 14.18
N VAL A 229 1.70 0.08 15.50
CA VAL A 229 2.89 -0.24 16.30
C VAL A 229 3.26 -1.72 16.18
N ASP A 230 2.27 -2.61 16.18
CA ASP A 230 2.49 -4.06 16.11
C ASP A 230 3.20 -4.52 14.83
N ILE A 231 3.01 -3.81 13.71
CA ILE A 231 3.50 -4.28 12.41
C ILE A 231 4.58 -3.40 11.78
N SER A 232 4.64 -2.11 12.14
CA SER A 232 5.47 -1.15 11.43
C SER A 232 6.89 -1.11 11.97
N SER A 233 7.86 -1.01 11.05
CA SER A 233 9.27 -0.77 11.38
C SER A 233 9.57 0.71 11.65
N ARG A 234 8.70 1.61 11.18
CA ARG A 234 8.78 3.05 11.40
C ARG A 234 7.38 3.64 11.50
N ILE A 235 7.20 4.62 12.37
CA ILE A 235 5.92 5.28 12.59
C ILE A 235 6.08 6.78 12.41
N VAL A 236 5.19 7.34 11.59
CA VAL A 236 5.05 8.78 11.39
C VAL A 236 3.74 9.24 12.01
N LEU A 237 3.83 10.13 12.99
CA LEU A 237 2.67 10.80 13.58
C LEU A 237 2.35 12.05 12.78
N LEU A 238 1.15 12.10 12.25
CA LEU A 238 0.62 13.23 11.51
C LEU A 238 -0.44 13.97 12.32
N GLU A 239 -0.31 15.28 12.41
CA GLU A 239 -1.29 16.14 13.05
C GLU A 239 -1.43 17.45 12.26
N HIS A 240 -2.66 17.90 12.03
CA HIS A 240 -2.96 19.11 11.25
C HIS A 240 -2.20 19.20 9.91
N GLY A 241 -1.99 18.05 9.28
CA GLY A 241 -1.28 17.96 8.00
C GLY A 241 0.25 17.99 8.08
N GLN A 242 0.82 18.04 9.28
CA GLN A 242 2.27 18.10 9.52
C GLN A 242 2.79 16.83 10.17
N VAL A 243 4.04 16.49 9.89
CA VAL A 243 4.75 15.41 10.58
C VAL A 243 5.24 15.94 11.93
N ILE A 244 4.68 15.42 13.02
CA ILE A 244 5.01 15.82 14.39
C ILE A 244 6.10 14.94 14.99
N LYS A 245 6.03 13.64 14.71
CA LYS A 245 7.02 12.64 15.13
C LYS A 245 7.32 11.70 13.99
N ASP A 246 8.57 11.27 13.94
CA ASP A 246 9.09 10.26 13.03
C ASP A 246 9.96 9.32 13.85
N ILE A 247 9.48 8.09 14.07
CA ILE A 247 9.98 7.17 15.09
C ILE A 247 10.40 5.86 14.44
N ASP A 248 11.66 5.48 14.61
CA ASP A 248 12.13 4.11 14.34
C ASP A 248 11.48 3.16 15.36
N ASN A 249 10.76 2.16 14.90
CA ASN A 249 10.03 1.21 15.74
C ASN A 249 10.57 -0.21 15.68
N ARG A 250 11.75 -0.42 15.11
CA ARG A 250 12.38 -1.76 15.04
C ARG A 250 12.62 -2.37 16.43
N GLU A 251 12.78 -1.53 17.45
CA GLU A 251 12.90 -1.94 18.85
C GLU A 251 11.58 -1.86 19.65
N HIS A 252 10.45 -1.66 18.99
CA HIS A 252 9.10 -1.55 19.58
C HIS A 252 8.95 -0.44 20.64
N GLN A 253 9.71 0.65 20.51
CA GLN A 253 9.68 1.78 21.46
C GLN A 253 8.60 2.82 21.14
N ALA A 254 8.01 2.76 19.93
CA ALA A 254 7.07 3.79 19.48
C ALA A 254 5.81 3.87 20.33
N GLN A 255 5.35 2.76 20.93
CA GLN A 255 4.15 2.74 21.75
C GLN A 255 4.26 3.70 22.93
N SER A 256 5.31 3.58 23.74
CA SER A 256 5.51 4.43 24.91
C SER A 256 5.71 5.90 24.57
N ILE A 257 6.37 6.19 23.43
CA ILE A 257 6.59 7.56 22.96
C ILE A 257 5.27 8.22 22.54
N LEU A 258 4.40 7.46 21.87
CA LEU A 258 3.13 7.96 21.36
C LEU A 258 2.06 8.03 22.48
N GLU A 259 2.01 7.07 23.40
CA GLU A 259 1.14 7.12 24.58
C GLU A 259 1.44 8.37 25.40
N ASN A 260 2.71 8.63 25.73
CA ASN A 260 3.12 9.85 26.41
C ASN A 260 2.76 11.14 25.66
N TYR A 261 2.75 11.12 24.31
CA TYR A 261 2.35 12.28 23.53
C TYR A 261 0.85 12.58 23.68
N PHE A 262 0.02 11.55 23.60
CA PHE A 262 -1.45 11.71 23.71
C PHE A 262 -1.94 11.93 25.16
N GLU A 263 -1.20 11.49 26.19
CA GLU A 263 -1.55 11.74 27.60
C GLU A 263 -1.27 13.18 28.05
N ILE A 264 -0.41 13.93 27.34
CA ILE A 264 -0.06 15.31 27.69
C ILE A 264 -1.08 16.33 27.13
N ASP A 265 -1.88 15.94 26.13
CA ASP A 265 -2.84 16.80 25.47
C ASP A 265 -4.28 16.71 26.05
N ASP A 266 -4.53 15.91 27.10
CA ASP A 266 -5.74 15.87 27.91
C ASP A 266 -5.56 16.71 29.21
#